data_aa567e5f0d024f1c41e4ebdb7f6dcab0
#
_entry.id   aa567e5f0d024f1c41e4ebdb7f6dcab0
#
_cell.length_a   1.000
_cell.length_b   1.000
_cell.length_c   1.000
_cell.angle_alpha   90.00
_cell.angle_beta   90.00
_cell.angle_gamma   90.00
#
_symmetry.space_group_name_H-M   'P 1'
#
loop_
_entity.id
_entity.type
_entity.pdbx_description
1 polymer ?
#
loop_
_entity_poly.entity_id
_entity_poly.type
_entity_poly.pdbx_seq_one_letter_code
_entity_poly.pdbx_strand_id
1 'polypeptide(L)'
;MNQQKSISGKDLDEAITSDDVLGKEVIDSDGRFIGITEKVFIHPTLLDFVGISVDKGFLKKGLSIGKDFIEKIGSQAVFLNISVAYEIKGMKVFDKNGKKLGKVSGIALKGSGNDIDAITLSRLTKKWIIPSKMIDKIGYNVILNVKEEDILNLEEDK
;
A
#
# COMPACT_ATOMS: atom_id res chain seq x y z
N MET A 1 -38.43 13.13 15.79
CA MET A 1 -37.39 13.27 14.74
C MET A 1 -36.51 14.45 15.11
N ASN A 2 -35.28 14.21 15.50
CA ASN A 2 -34.32 15.28 15.64
C ASN A 2 -33.93 15.73 14.24
N GLN A 3 -34.49 16.87 13.79
CA GLN A 3 -33.95 17.56 12.64
C GLN A 3 -32.58 18.11 13.01
N GLN A 4 -31.55 17.49 12.50
CA GLN A 4 -30.19 17.99 12.61
C GLN A 4 -30.16 19.34 11.86
N LYS A 5 -30.00 20.42 12.62
CA LYS A 5 -29.87 21.76 12.05
C LYS A 5 -28.54 21.84 11.30
N SER A 6 -28.56 21.79 9.99
CA SER A 6 -27.36 21.95 9.17
C SER A 6 -27.17 23.41 8.75
N ILE A 7 -25.94 23.86 8.84
CA ILE A 7 -25.45 25.05 8.14
C ILE A 7 -24.79 24.52 6.87
N SER A 8 -25.53 24.52 5.75
CA SER A 8 -25.08 23.88 4.52
C SER A 8 -24.28 24.84 3.64
N GLY A 9 -23.11 24.36 3.16
CA GLY A 9 -22.51 24.84 1.93
C GLY A 9 -23.02 24.03 0.73
N LYS A 10 -22.75 24.49 -0.48
CA LYS A 10 -23.27 23.97 -1.75
C LYS A 10 -23.11 22.45 -1.98
N ASP A 11 -22.18 21.81 -1.31
CA ASP A 11 -21.76 20.43 -1.64
C ASP A 11 -22.04 19.43 -0.51
N LEU A 12 -22.69 19.85 0.58
CA LEU A 12 -22.97 18.95 1.72
C LEU A 12 -24.01 17.87 1.39
N ASP A 13 -24.95 18.17 0.48
CA ASP A 13 -26.01 17.22 0.11
C ASP A 13 -25.47 16.08 -0.79
N GLU A 14 -24.33 16.32 -1.46
CA GLU A 14 -23.64 15.34 -2.29
C GLU A 14 -22.44 14.71 -1.58
N ALA A 15 -22.11 15.18 -0.39
CA ALA A 15 -20.96 14.72 0.37
C ALA A 15 -21.21 13.34 0.98
N ILE A 16 -20.17 12.54 1.01
CA ILE A 16 -20.11 11.32 1.81
C ILE A 16 -19.40 11.62 3.14
N THR A 17 -19.67 10.83 4.15
CA THR A 17 -19.06 10.96 5.47
C THR A 17 -17.83 10.07 5.62
N SER A 18 -17.03 10.28 6.66
CA SER A 18 -15.96 9.36 7.00
C SER A 18 -16.45 7.93 7.23
N ASP A 19 -17.64 7.78 7.80
CA ASP A 19 -18.25 6.47 8.06
C ASP A 19 -18.62 5.73 6.76
N ASP A 20 -18.87 6.49 5.68
CA ASP A 20 -19.09 5.91 4.35
C ASP A 20 -17.80 5.42 3.68
N VAL A 21 -16.63 5.78 4.22
CA VAL A 21 -15.30 5.40 3.68
C VAL A 21 -14.64 4.34 4.54
N LEU A 22 -14.74 4.49 5.86
CA LEU A 22 -14.12 3.57 6.81
C LEU A 22 -14.72 2.16 6.71
N GLY A 23 -13.87 1.15 6.81
CA GLY A 23 -14.27 -0.26 6.73
C GLY A 23 -14.55 -0.78 5.32
N LYS A 24 -14.50 0.06 4.28
CA LYS A 24 -14.64 -0.39 2.90
C LYS A 24 -13.40 -1.12 2.41
N GLU A 25 -13.62 -2.11 1.56
CA GLU A 25 -12.56 -2.75 0.81
C GLU A 25 -11.88 -1.75 -0.11
N VAL A 26 -10.57 -1.93 -0.30
CA VAL A 26 -9.78 -1.16 -1.25
C VAL A 26 -9.32 -2.09 -2.36
N ILE A 27 -9.65 -1.74 -3.59
CA ILE A 27 -9.40 -2.52 -4.80
C ILE A 27 -8.49 -1.72 -5.73
N ASP A 28 -7.40 -2.32 -6.18
CA ASP A 28 -6.48 -1.66 -7.11
C ASP A 28 -6.97 -1.71 -8.56
N SER A 29 -6.22 -1.06 -9.47
CA SER A 29 -6.56 -0.99 -10.90
C SER A 29 -6.58 -2.35 -11.60
N ASP A 30 -5.95 -3.37 -11.04
CA ASP A 30 -5.95 -4.74 -11.55
C ASP A 30 -7.10 -5.58 -10.96
N GLY A 31 -7.97 -4.96 -10.15
CA GLY A 31 -9.08 -5.65 -9.48
C GLY A 31 -8.66 -6.45 -8.25
N ARG A 32 -7.46 -6.21 -7.71
CA ARG A 32 -6.93 -6.95 -6.57
C ARG A 32 -7.37 -6.28 -5.27
N PHE A 33 -7.75 -7.10 -4.30
CA PHE A 33 -8.02 -6.66 -2.93
C PHE A 33 -6.71 -6.22 -2.25
N ILE A 34 -6.67 -4.96 -1.79
CA ILE A 34 -5.51 -4.38 -1.09
C ILE A 34 -5.63 -4.55 0.42
N GLY A 35 -6.81 -4.29 0.95
CA GLY A 35 -7.09 -4.26 2.38
C GLY A 35 -8.36 -3.47 2.65
N ILE A 36 -8.48 -3.01 3.90
CA ILE A 36 -9.66 -2.29 4.40
C ILE A 36 -9.27 -0.85 4.75
N THR A 37 -10.10 0.12 4.39
CA THR A 37 -9.89 1.52 4.78
C THR A 37 -9.95 1.66 6.31
N GLU A 38 -8.87 2.14 6.90
CA GLU A 38 -8.71 2.30 8.35
C GLU A 38 -8.85 3.77 8.79
N LYS A 39 -8.32 4.70 7.99
CA LYS A 39 -8.31 6.14 8.31
C LYS A 39 -8.59 6.98 7.08
N VAL A 40 -9.14 8.14 7.30
CA VAL A 40 -9.29 9.22 6.32
C VAL A 40 -8.36 10.36 6.70
N PHE A 41 -7.58 10.87 5.75
CA PHE A 41 -6.69 12.01 5.96
C PHE A 41 -7.29 13.29 5.41
N ILE A 42 -7.30 14.33 6.23
CA ILE A 42 -7.77 15.67 5.89
C ILE A 42 -6.64 16.66 6.14
N HIS A 43 -6.38 17.55 5.19
CA HIS A 43 -5.41 18.62 5.38
C HIS A 43 -5.95 19.66 6.36
N PRO A 44 -5.25 19.95 7.49
CA PRO A 44 -5.83 20.73 8.58
C PRO A 44 -6.08 22.20 8.24
N THR A 45 -5.31 22.77 7.31
CA THR A 45 -5.44 24.17 6.89
C THR A 45 -6.34 24.34 5.68
N LEU A 46 -6.21 23.46 4.68
CA LEU A 46 -7.01 23.50 3.45
C LEU A 46 -8.39 22.87 3.64
N LEU A 47 -8.58 22.09 4.71
CA LEU A 47 -9.79 21.33 5.03
C LEU A 47 -10.21 20.39 3.90
N ASP A 48 -9.23 19.88 3.19
CA ASP A 48 -9.39 19.09 1.99
C ASP A 48 -9.09 17.60 2.27
N PHE A 49 -9.82 16.71 1.63
CA PHE A 49 -9.49 15.28 1.64
C PHE A 49 -8.18 15.05 0.91
N VAL A 50 -7.23 14.37 1.56
CA VAL A 50 -5.91 14.12 0.98
C VAL A 50 -5.56 12.65 0.80
N GLY A 51 -6.36 11.74 1.33
CA GLY A 51 -6.14 10.31 1.14
C GLY A 51 -6.72 9.43 2.24
N ILE A 52 -6.36 8.16 2.19
CA ILE A 52 -6.79 7.12 3.14
C ILE A 52 -5.60 6.31 3.65
N SER A 53 -5.77 5.70 4.81
CA SER A 53 -4.92 4.61 5.28
C SER A 53 -5.65 3.28 5.09
N VAL A 54 -4.92 2.28 4.61
CA VAL A 54 -5.44 0.94 4.35
C VAL A 54 -4.73 -0.05 5.26
N ASP A 55 -5.51 -0.81 6.03
CA ASP A 55 -5.01 -1.96 6.76
C ASP A 55 -4.89 -3.15 5.79
N LYS A 56 -3.68 -3.63 5.61
CA LYS A 56 -3.37 -4.76 4.72
C LYS A 56 -3.26 -6.10 5.46
N GLY A 57 -3.46 -6.10 6.76
CA GLY A 57 -3.36 -7.31 7.60
C GLY A 57 -1.94 -7.90 7.69
N PHE A 58 -1.30 -8.16 6.56
CA PHE A 58 0.05 -8.74 6.49
C PHE A 58 1.14 -7.72 6.83
N LEU A 59 0.99 -6.49 6.41
CA LEU A 59 1.90 -5.39 6.74
C LEU A 59 1.40 -4.73 8.01
N LYS A 60 2.09 -4.89 9.12
CA LYS A 60 1.76 -4.29 10.42
C LYS A 60 1.68 -2.76 10.43
N LYS A 61 2.11 -2.10 9.35
CA LYS A 61 1.90 -0.69 9.09
C LYS A 61 0.99 -0.54 7.89
N GLY A 62 -0.12 0.18 8.07
CA GLY A 62 -1.06 0.48 7.01
C GLY A 62 -0.39 1.21 5.83
N LEU A 63 -0.91 0.98 4.64
CA LEU A 63 -0.53 1.69 3.44
C LEU A 63 -1.30 3.01 3.37
N SER A 64 -0.59 4.14 3.26
CA SER A 64 -1.22 5.43 3.00
C SER A 64 -1.31 5.70 1.50
N ILE A 65 -2.51 6.04 1.03
CA ILE A 65 -2.81 6.27 -0.38
C ILE A 65 -3.35 7.69 -0.53
N GLY A 66 -2.66 8.50 -1.32
CA GLY A 66 -3.09 9.87 -1.64
C GLY A 66 -4.33 9.90 -2.54
N LYS A 67 -5.12 10.98 -2.46
CA LYS A 67 -6.36 11.16 -3.22
C LYS A 67 -6.17 11.02 -4.74
N ASP A 68 -5.02 11.41 -5.27
CA ASP A 68 -4.72 11.34 -6.70
C ASP A 68 -4.66 9.90 -7.24
N PHE A 69 -4.49 8.93 -6.35
CA PHE A 69 -4.50 7.49 -6.66
C PHE A 69 -5.85 6.83 -6.43
N ILE A 70 -6.84 7.57 -5.95
CA ILE A 70 -8.20 7.08 -5.76
C ILE A 70 -9.03 7.45 -7.00
N GLU A 71 -9.51 6.45 -7.72
CA GLU A 71 -10.39 6.66 -8.88
C GLU A 71 -11.79 7.05 -8.45
N LYS A 72 -12.35 6.30 -7.49
CA LYS A 72 -13.68 6.56 -6.94
C LYS A 72 -13.89 5.88 -5.59
N ILE A 73 -14.80 6.43 -4.81
CA ILE A 73 -15.34 5.82 -3.60
C ILE A 73 -16.74 5.31 -3.93
N GLY A 74 -16.88 3.99 -4.08
CA GLY A 74 -18.13 3.33 -4.37
C GLY A 74 -18.91 2.96 -3.10
N SER A 75 -20.10 2.37 -3.27
CA SER A 75 -20.93 1.95 -2.14
C SER A 75 -20.33 0.82 -1.31
N GLN A 76 -19.53 -0.05 -1.92
CA GLN A 76 -18.93 -1.23 -1.26
C GLN A 76 -17.41 -1.15 -1.14
N ALA A 77 -16.74 -0.44 -2.03
CA ALA A 77 -15.29 -0.41 -2.11
C ALA A 77 -14.75 0.96 -2.55
N VAL A 78 -13.50 1.22 -2.19
CA VAL A 78 -12.66 2.29 -2.73
C VAL A 78 -11.84 1.69 -3.87
N PHE A 79 -11.90 2.30 -5.04
CA PHE A 79 -11.19 1.86 -6.23
C PHE A 79 -9.99 2.77 -6.50
N LEU A 80 -8.84 2.15 -6.77
CA LEU A 80 -7.60 2.86 -7.09
C LEU A 80 -7.36 2.86 -8.60
N ASN A 81 -6.70 3.92 -9.07
CA ASN A 81 -6.25 4.04 -10.47
C ASN A 81 -4.83 3.48 -10.68
N ILE A 82 -4.24 2.87 -9.67
CA ILE A 82 -2.91 2.26 -9.68
C ILE A 82 -2.95 0.81 -9.24
N SER A 83 -1.95 0.03 -9.66
CA SER A 83 -1.66 -1.29 -9.08
C SER A 83 -0.67 -1.12 -7.94
N VAL A 84 -1.02 -1.61 -6.75
CA VAL A 84 -0.16 -1.50 -5.55
C VAL A 84 1.12 -2.32 -5.69
N ALA A 85 1.09 -3.41 -6.44
CA ALA A 85 2.28 -4.18 -6.78
C ALA A 85 3.32 -3.34 -7.55
N TYR A 86 2.86 -2.41 -8.38
CA TYR A 86 3.75 -1.50 -9.11
C TYR A 86 4.44 -0.48 -8.21
N GLU A 87 3.78 -0.02 -7.15
CA GLU A 87 4.35 0.98 -6.23
C GLU A 87 5.57 0.45 -5.45
N ILE A 88 5.63 -0.87 -5.20
CA ILE A 88 6.77 -1.50 -4.53
C ILE A 88 7.96 -1.63 -5.48
N LYS A 89 7.71 -1.77 -6.78
CA LYS A 89 8.75 -1.85 -7.80
C LYS A 89 9.57 -0.57 -7.85
N GLY A 90 10.88 -0.69 -7.81
CA GLY A 90 11.81 0.45 -7.75
C GLY A 90 12.16 0.91 -6.34
N MET A 91 11.46 0.44 -5.30
CA MET A 91 11.82 0.75 -3.91
C MET A 91 13.21 0.24 -3.58
N LYS A 92 13.92 1.00 -2.75
CA LYS A 92 15.20 0.57 -2.19
C LYS A 92 14.98 -0.55 -1.18
N VAL A 93 15.89 -1.51 -1.17
CA VAL A 93 15.91 -2.63 -0.23
C VAL A 93 17.09 -2.49 0.71
N PHE A 94 16.84 -2.58 2.00
CA PHE A 94 17.85 -2.53 3.06
C PHE A 94 17.81 -3.82 3.86
N ASP A 95 18.99 -4.25 4.33
CA ASP A 95 19.08 -5.36 5.27
C ASP A 95 18.70 -4.92 6.70
N LYS A 96 18.66 -5.87 7.63
CA LYS A 96 18.32 -5.59 9.03
C LYS A 96 19.25 -4.61 9.74
N ASN A 97 20.45 -4.41 9.22
CA ASN A 97 21.45 -3.49 9.75
C ASN A 97 21.40 -2.11 9.07
N GLY A 98 20.46 -1.90 8.13
CA GLY A 98 20.32 -0.64 7.39
C GLY A 98 21.26 -0.50 6.19
N LYS A 99 21.95 -1.59 5.79
CA LYS A 99 22.77 -1.60 4.58
C LYS A 99 21.89 -1.69 3.34
N LYS A 100 22.07 -0.77 2.38
CA LYS A 100 21.38 -0.81 1.10
C LYS A 100 21.85 -1.99 0.26
N LEU A 101 20.92 -2.86 -0.14
CA LEU A 101 21.18 -4.05 -0.93
C LEU A 101 20.95 -3.84 -2.42
N GLY A 102 19.97 -3.03 -2.79
CA GLY A 102 19.58 -2.78 -4.17
C GLY A 102 18.17 -2.19 -4.25
N LYS A 103 17.44 -2.58 -5.29
CA LYS A 103 16.05 -2.14 -5.54
C LYS A 103 15.16 -3.34 -5.87
N VAL A 104 13.86 -3.20 -5.62
CA VAL A 104 12.85 -4.15 -6.09
C VAL A 104 12.71 -4.02 -7.60
N SER A 105 12.91 -5.11 -8.34
CA SER A 105 12.71 -5.17 -9.79
C SER A 105 11.51 -6.01 -10.21
N GLY A 106 10.97 -6.83 -9.32
CA GLY A 106 9.81 -7.68 -9.56
C GLY A 106 9.11 -8.05 -8.27
N ILE A 107 7.88 -8.53 -8.40
CA ILE A 107 7.02 -8.92 -7.29
C ILE A 107 6.25 -10.17 -7.70
N ALA A 108 6.24 -11.19 -6.85
CA ALA A 108 5.36 -12.33 -6.94
C ALA A 108 4.27 -12.19 -5.88
N LEU A 109 3.01 -12.36 -6.28
CA LEU A 109 1.85 -12.29 -5.40
C LEU A 109 1.27 -13.68 -5.16
N LYS A 110 0.70 -13.89 -3.97
CA LYS A 110 -0.02 -15.13 -3.63
C LYS A 110 -1.43 -15.08 -4.23
N GLY A 111 -1.75 -16.08 -5.03
CA GLY A 111 -3.11 -16.25 -5.56
C GLY A 111 -3.62 -15.01 -6.30
N SER A 112 -4.88 -14.64 -6.06
CA SER A 112 -5.56 -13.46 -6.65
C SER A 112 -5.53 -12.21 -5.77
N GLY A 113 -4.89 -12.27 -4.58
CA GLY A 113 -4.78 -11.14 -3.66
C GLY A 113 -3.53 -10.31 -3.91
N ASN A 114 -3.32 -9.30 -3.07
CA ASN A 114 -2.11 -8.45 -3.06
C ASN A 114 -1.07 -8.90 -2.03
N ASP A 115 -1.23 -10.07 -1.45
CA ASP A 115 -0.24 -10.62 -0.54
C ASP A 115 1.03 -10.95 -1.31
N ILE A 116 2.14 -10.40 -0.85
CA ILE A 116 3.44 -10.64 -1.48
C ILE A 116 3.94 -12.02 -1.09
N ASP A 117 4.22 -12.84 -2.08
CA ASP A 117 4.91 -14.13 -1.89
C ASP A 117 6.42 -13.95 -1.89
N ALA A 118 6.93 -13.16 -2.82
CA ALA A 118 8.34 -12.83 -2.93
C ALA A 118 8.54 -11.49 -3.65
N ILE A 119 9.71 -10.88 -3.46
CA ILE A 119 10.19 -9.77 -4.28
C ILE A 119 11.47 -10.18 -5.00
N THR A 120 11.71 -9.61 -6.17
CA THR A 120 12.99 -9.71 -6.86
C THR A 120 13.86 -8.53 -6.47
N LEU A 121 14.94 -8.78 -5.76
CA LEU A 121 15.99 -7.81 -5.45
C LEU A 121 16.96 -7.74 -6.63
N SER A 122 17.19 -6.54 -7.17
CA SER A 122 18.15 -6.27 -8.22
C SER A 122 19.29 -5.39 -7.71
N ARG A 123 20.54 -5.80 -7.97
CA ARG A 123 21.76 -5.01 -7.72
C ARG A 123 22.75 -5.23 -8.85
N LEU A 124 23.06 -4.16 -9.60
CA LEU A 124 23.86 -4.24 -10.82
C LEU A 124 23.26 -5.25 -11.81
N THR A 125 23.99 -6.29 -12.16
CA THR A 125 23.56 -7.35 -13.10
C THR A 125 22.94 -8.56 -12.38
N LYS A 126 22.94 -8.56 -11.04
CA LYS A 126 22.49 -9.72 -10.25
C LYS A 126 21.09 -9.51 -9.71
N LYS A 127 20.37 -10.62 -9.60
CA LYS A 127 19.00 -10.66 -9.05
C LYS A 127 18.87 -11.83 -8.06
N TRP A 128 18.07 -11.64 -7.02
CA TRP A 128 17.72 -12.64 -6.03
C TRP A 128 16.22 -12.61 -5.76
N ILE A 129 15.63 -13.78 -5.61
CA ILE A 129 14.25 -13.92 -5.15
C ILE A 129 14.25 -13.91 -3.62
N ILE A 130 13.63 -12.90 -3.04
CA ILE A 130 13.52 -12.72 -1.60
C ILE A 130 12.10 -13.12 -1.17
N PRO A 131 11.94 -14.27 -0.48
CA PRO A 131 10.62 -14.68 -0.01
C PRO A 131 10.08 -13.73 1.04
N SER A 132 8.76 -13.59 1.12
CA SER A 132 8.07 -12.66 2.02
C SER A 132 8.45 -12.85 3.49
N LYS A 133 8.79 -14.05 3.92
CA LYS A 133 9.26 -14.34 5.29
C LYS A 133 10.53 -13.60 5.69
N MET A 134 11.34 -13.15 4.71
CA MET A 134 12.55 -12.35 4.92
C MET A 134 12.28 -10.85 4.92
N ILE A 135 11.05 -10.42 4.69
CA ILE A 135 10.65 -9.01 4.70
C ILE A 135 10.13 -8.66 6.09
N ASP A 136 10.77 -7.68 6.75
CA ASP A 136 10.31 -7.15 8.03
C ASP A 136 9.18 -6.14 7.83
N LYS A 137 9.37 -5.19 6.92
CA LYS A 137 8.37 -4.17 6.61
C LYS A 137 8.57 -3.56 5.22
N ILE A 138 7.46 -3.08 4.67
CA ILE A 138 7.41 -2.27 3.46
C ILE A 138 6.77 -0.93 3.81
N GLY A 139 7.47 0.16 3.50
CA GLY A 139 7.00 1.53 3.66
C GLY A 139 7.51 2.36 2.49
N TYR A 140 8.29 3.41 2.74
CA TYR A 140 9.03 4.11 1.69
C TYR A 140 10.17 3.28 1.09
N ASN A 141 10.60 2.27 1.82
CA ASN A 141 11.61 1.32 1.42
C ASN A 141 11.21 -0.07 1.90
N VAL A 142 11.84 -1.09 1.35
CA VAL A 142 11.72 -2.47 1.84
C VAL A 142 12.85 -2.74 2.84
N ILE A 143 12.49 -3.19 4.03
CA ILE A 143 13.44 -3.57 5.08
C ILE A 143 13.33 -5.09 5.27
N LEU A 144 14.47 -5.76 5.20
CA LEU A 144 14.57 -7.20 5.44
C LEU A 144 14.89 -7.49 6.90
N ASN A 145 14.50 -8.66 7.38
CA ASN A 145 14.84 -9.16 8.72
C ASN A 145 16.13 -10.00 8.74
N VAL A 146 16.87 -10.02 7.65
CA VAL A 146 18.10 -10.78 7.42
C VAL A 146 19.24 -9.86 7.05
N LYS A 147 20.48 -10.37 7.12
CA LYS A 147 21.69 -9.68 6.68
C LYS A 147 21.97 -9.90 5.20
N GLU A 148 22.81 -9.03 4.62
CA GLU A 148 23.28 -9.20 3.22
C GLU A 148 23.84 -10.60 2.95
N GLU A 149 24.62 -11.15 3.88
CA GLU A 149 25.23 -12.47 3.74
C GLU A 149 24.21 -13.58 3.51
N ASP A 150 23.05 -13.50 4.18
CA ASP A 150 21.95 -14.44 4.03
C ASP A 150 21.34 -14.38 2.62
N ILE A 151 21.35 -13.19 2.01
CA ILE A 151 20.85 -12.98 0.64
C ILE A 151 21.83 -13.51 -0.39
N LEU A 152 23.13 -13.29 -0.20
CA LEU A 152 24.17 -13.77 -1.12
C LEU A 152 24.25 -15.30 -1.18
N ASN A 153 23.73 -15.99 -0.16
CA ASN A 153 23.62 -17.45 -0.12
C ASN A 153 22.36 -18.00 -0.82
N LEU A 154 21.43 -17.12 -1.23
CA LEU A 154 20.29 -17.54 -2.06
C LEU A 154 20.74 -17.79 -3.49
N GLU A 155 20.02 -18.66 -4.20
CA GLU A 155 20.26 -18.85 -5.63
C GLU A 155 19.97 -17.54 -6.38
N GLU A 156 20.87 -17.17 -7.30
CA GLU A 156 20.65 -16.02 -8.18
C GLU A 156 19.50 -16.37 -9.15
N ASP A 157 18.59 -15.42 -9.34
CA ASP A 157 17.57 -15.51 -10.38
C ASP A 157 18.24 -15.33 -11.76
N LYS A 158 18.19 -16.36 -12.59
CA LYS A 158 18.85 -16.39 -13.91
C LYS A 158 17.99 -15.77 -14.99
#